data_ac6b581d69bb24517cfa2b7caf9c8aad
#
_entry.id   ac6b581d69bb24517cfa2b7caf9c8aad
#
_cell.length_a   1.000
_cell.length_b   1.000
_cell.length_c   1.000
_cell.angle_alpha   90.00
_cell.angle_beta   90.00
_cell.angle_gamma   90.00
#
_symmetry.space_group_name_H-M   'P 1'
#
loop_
_entity.id
_entity.type
_entity.pdbx_description
1 polymer ?
#
loop_
_entity_poly.entity_id
_entity_poly.type
_entity_poly.pdbx_seq_one_letter_code
_entity_poly.pdbx_strand_id
1 'polypeptide(L)' 'TRATELAMEYGFSVLNLYKIYLIVDVENASARHVYEKLGFQPEGVLRHEFFINGQYRDVTRMCLFQHDYLQRGR' A
#
# COMPACT_ATOMS: atom_id res chain seq x y z
N THR A 1 -4.48 4.25 8.28
CA THR A 1 -4.35 5.44 9.13
C THR A 1 -4.94 6.66 8.44
N ARG A 2 -5.14 7.72 9.20
CA ARG A 2 -5.69 8.95 8.64
C ARG A 2 -4.81 9.53 7.54
N ALA A 3 -3.49 9.49 7.74
CA ALA A 3 -2.56 10.01 6.74
C ALA A 3 -2.66 9.22 5.43
N THR A 4 -2.76 7.90 5.53
CA THR A 4 -2.91 7.05 4.35
C THR A 4 -4.24 7.32 3.65
N GLU A 5 -5.32 7.48 4.42
CA GLU A 5 -6.64 7.76 3.86
C GLU A 5 -6.65 9.09 3.11
N LEU A 6 -6.00 10.11 3.66
CA LEU A 6 -5.91 11.42 2.99
C LEU A 6 -5.09 11.32 1.70
N ALA A 7 -4.00 10.54 1.72
CA ALA A 7 -3.20 10.34 0.52
C ALA A 7 -3.99 9.62 -0.56
N MET A 8 -4.79 8.62 -0.19
CA MET A 8 -5.64 7.90 -1.13
C MET A 8 -6.67 8.83 -1.75
N GLU A 9 -7.34 9.62 -0.92
CA GLU A 9 -8.34 10.57 -1.39
C GLU A 9 -7.72 11.58 -2.34
N TYR A 10 -6.58 12.14 -1.97
CA TYR A 10 -5.89 13.11 -2.82
C TYR A 10 -5.48 12.49 -4.16
N GLY A 11 -4.87 11.30 -4.10
CA GLY A 11 -4.41 10.63 -5.31
C GLY A 11 -5.55 10.27 -6.25
N PHE A 12 -6.61 9.66 -5.71
CA PHE A 12 -7.70 9.18 -6.57
C PHE A 12 -8.70 10.28 -6.97
N SER A 13 -8.97 11.21 -6.07
CA SER A 13 -10.02 12.22 -6.31
C SER A 13 -9.47 13.51 -6.90
N VAL A 14 -8.31 13.95 -6.44
CA VAL A 14 -7.73 15.22 -6.89
C VAL A 14 -6.82 15.02 -8.08
N LEU A 15 -5.91 14.04 -8.00
CA LEU A 15 -4.95 13.76 -9.07
C LEU A 15 -5.49 12.79 -10.11
N ASN A 16 -6.62 12.14 -9.83
CA ASN A 16 -7.24 11.17 -10.72
C ASN A 16 -6.28 10.05 -11.12
N LEU A 17 -5.54 9.53 -10.15
CA LEU A 17 -4.63 8.42 -10.39
C LEU A 17 -5.41 7.13 -10.56
N TYR A 18 -4.93 6.31 -11.48
CA TYR A 18 -5.55 5.01 -11.75
C TYR A 18 -5.23 4.00 -10.65
N LYS A 19 -4.03 4.05 -10.11
CA LYS A 19 -3.51 3.06 -9.18
C LYS A 19 -2.56 3.73 -8.19
N ILE A 20 -2.66 3.32 -6.93
CA ILE A 20 -1.71 3.72 -5.89
C ILE A 20 -1.08 2.45 -5.36
N TYR A 21 0.23 2.46 -5.19
CA TYR A 21 0.91 1.34 -4.56
C TYR A 21 1.82 1.82 -3.44
N LEU A 22 2.13 0.91 -2.53
CA LEU A 22 3.06 1.14 -1.44
C LEU A 22 3.83 -0.14 -1.16
N ILE A 23 4.89 -0.03 -0.39
CA ILE A 23 5.69 -1.19 -0.03
C ILE A 23 5.74 -1.32 1.49
N VAL A 24 5.70 -2.57 1.96
CA VAL A 24 5.67 -2.89 3.39
C VAL A 24 6.68 -4.00 3.63
N ASP A 25 7.49 -3.86 4.69
CA ASP A 25 8.42 -4.91 5.09
C ASP A 25 7.64 -6.21 5.33
N VAL A 26 8.13 -7.33 4.80
CA VAL A 26 7.43 -8.62 4.92
C VAL A 26 7.21 -9.02 6.38
N GLU A 27 8.07 -8.55 7.29
CA GLU A 27 7.95 -8.87 8.70
C GLU A 27 7.00 -7.93 9.45
N ASN A 28 6.50 -6.89 8.79
CA ASN A 28 5.60 -5.93 9.41
C ASN A 28 4.14 -6.32 9.13
N ALA A 29 3.70 -7.39 9.80
CA ALA A 29 2.35 -7.90 9.61
C ALA A 29 1.28 -6.90 10.03
N SER A 30 1.55 -6.08 11.04
CA SER A 30 0.59 -5.07 11.52
C SER A 30 0.30 -4.03 10.45
N ALA A 31 1.35 -3.52 9.80
CA ALA A 31 1.17 -2.52 8.73
C ALA A 31 0.44 -3.14 7.55
N ARG A 32 0.83 -4.35 7.16
CA ARG A 32 0.16 -5.04 6.05
C ARG A 32 -1.33 -5.22 6.33
N HIS A 33 -1.66 -5.61 7.56
CA HIS A 33 -3.06 -5.80 7.95
C HIS A 33 -3.86 -4.50 7.86
N VAL A 34 -3.27 -3.38 8.29
CA VAL A 34 -3.91 -2.07 8.20
C VAL A 34 -4.20 -1.72 6.75
N TYR A 35 -3.23 -1.94 5.86
CA TYR A 35 -3.42 -1.61 4.45
C TYR A 35 -4.44 -2.52 3.79
N GLU A 36 -4.48 -3.80 4.18
CA GLU A 36 -5.49 -4.72 3.68
C GLU A 36 -6.90 -4.25 4.08
N LYS A 37 -7.06 -3.74 5.29
CA LYS A 37 -8.34 -3.19 5.72
C LYS A 37 -8.76 -1.97 4.92
N LEU A 38 -7.78 -1.21 4.42
CA LEU A 38 -8.06 -0.05 3.58
C LEU A 38 -8.36 -0.44 2.12
N GLY A 39 -8.25 -1.72 1.81
CA GLY A 39 -8.55 -2.21 0.48
C GLY A 39 -7.34 -2.51 -0.39
N PHE A 40 -6.13 -2.27 0.11
CA PHE A 40 -4.92 -2.62 -0.61
C PHE A 40 -4.78 -4.13 -0.71
N GLN A 41 -4.30 -4.61 -1.84
CA GLN A 41 -4.08 -6.03 -2.06
C GLN A 41 -2.60 -6.29 -2.35
N PRO A 42 -2.06 -7.41 -1.86
CA PRO A 42 -0.66 -7.74 -2.14
C PRO A 42 -0.49 -8.02 -3.64
N GLU A 43 0.54 -7.41 -4.22
CA GLU A 43 0.84 -7.57 -5.63
C GLU A 43 2.03 -8.51 -5.85
N GLY A 44 2.95 -8.54 -4.90
CA GLY A 44 4.11 -9.39 -4.98
C GLY A 44 5.13 -9.03 -3.93
N VAL A 45 6.18 -9.86 -3.83
CA VAL A 45 7.28 -9.63 -2.91
C VAL A 45 8.50 -9.20 -3.70
N LEU A 46 9.10 -8.08 -3.28
CA LEU A 46 10.33 -7.57 -3.86
C LEU A 46 11.47 -7.98 -2.95
N ARG A 47 12.39 -8.77 -3.47
CA ARG A 47 13.47 -9.33 -2.68
C ARG A 47 14.62 -8.35 -2.54
N HIS A 48 15.20 -8.28 -1.32
CA HIS A 48 16.41 -7.50 -1.03
C HIS A 48 16.28 -6.05 -1.46
N GLU A 49 15.08 -5.48 -1.24
CA GLU A 49 14.80 -4.12 -1.69
C GLU A 49 15.43 -3.06 -0.82
N PHE A 50 15.54 -3.32 0.48
CA PHE A 50 16.14 -2.38 1.43
C PHE A 50 17.26 -3.04 2.21
N PHE A 51 18.28 -2.25 2.54
CA PHE A 51 19.38 -2.66 3.39
C PHE A 51 19.28 -1.89 4.70
N ILE A 52 18.90 -2.60 5.77
CA ILE A 52 18.65 -1.99 7.08
C ILE A 52 19.38 -2.79 8.13
N ASN A 53 20.15 -2.09 8.98
CA ASN A 53 20.88 -2.72 10.10
C ASN A 53 21.73 -3.90 9.65
N GLY A 54 22.41 -3.75 8.53
CA GLY A 54 23.34 -4.78 8.04
C GLY A 54 22.66 -5.96 7.35
N GLN A 55 21.35 -5.87 7.09
CA GLN A 55 20.60 -6.95 6.45
C GLN A 55 19.74 -6.41 5.31
N TYR A 56 19.64 -7.19 4.26
CA TYR A 56 18.68 -6.92 3.20
C TYR A 56 17.30 -7.36 3.66
N ARG A 57 16.30 -6.56 3.30
CA ARG A 57 14.91 -6.82 3.68
C ARG A 57 14.05 -6.99 2.45
N ASP A 58 13.21 -8.00 2.47
CA ASP A 58 12.19 -8.16 1.44
C ASP A 58 10.99 -7.31 1.80
N VAL A 59 10.28 -6.82 0.79
CA VAL A 59 9.08 -6.02 1.01
C VAL A 59 7.95 -6.57 0.17
N THR A 60 6.73 -6.42 0.68
CA THR A 60 5.52 -6.71 -0.07
C THR A 60 5.05 -5.44 -0.74
N ARG A 61 4.85 -5.50 -2.04
CA ARG A 61 4.23 -4.40 -2.78
C ARG A 61 2.73 -4.58 -2.73
N MET A 62 2.02 -3.57 -2.26
CA MET A 62 0.57 -3.60 -2.16
C MET A 62 -0.01 -2.50 -3.02
N CYS A 63 -1.14 -2.74 -3.63
CA CYS A 63 -1.75 -1.77 -4.54
C CYS A 63 -3.24 -1.63 -4.30
N LEU A 64 -3.76 -0.48 -4.69
CA LEU A 64 -5.18 -0.18 -4.68
C LEU A 64 -5.51 0.56 -5.97
N PHE A 65 -6.46 0.04 -6.71
CA PHE A 65 -6.92 0.67 -7.95
C PHE A 65 -8.01 1.69 -7.65
N GLN A 66 -8.05 2.76 -8.44
CA GLN A 66 -9.07 3.80 -8.28
C GLN A 66 -10.49 3.22 -8.33
N HIS A 67 -10.72 2.28 -9.22
CA HIS A 67 -12.02 1.62 -9.35
C HIS A 67 -12.47 1.00 -8.03
N ASP A 68 -11.58 0.26 -7.39
CA ASP A 68 -11.90 -0.41 -6.12
C ASP A 68 -12.10 0.61 -5.00
N TYR A 69 -11.30 1.67 -4.99
CA TYR A 69 -11.42 2.73 -4.00
C TYR A 69 -12.79 3.41 -4.07
N LEU A 70 -13.24 3.73 -5.28
CA LEU A 70 -14.52 4.40 -5.46
C LEU A 70 -15.69 3.50 -5.05
N GLN A 71 -15.58 2.20 -5.27
CA GLN A 71 -16.62 1.26 -4.86
C GLN A 71 -16.68 1.10 -3.35
N ARG A 72 -15.54 1.00 -2.68
CA ARG A 72 -15.52 0.79 -1.24
C ARG A 72 -15.97 2.01 -0.45
N GLY A 73 -15.94 3.18 -1.05
CA GLY A 73 -16.37 4.42 -0.42
C GLY A 73 -17.88 4.53 -0.25
N ARG A 74 -18.60 3.50 -0.63
CA ARG A 74 -20.07 3.49 -0.59
C ARG A 74 -20.61 2.44 0.41
#